data_089d2bd807c2c9a3c22df764c5bce9bc
#
_entry.id   089d2bd807c2c9a3c22df764c5bce9bc
#
_cell.length_a   1.000
_cell.length_b   1.000
_cell.length_c   1.000
_cell.angle_alpha   90.00
_cell.angle_beta   90.00
_cell.angle_gamma   90.00
#
_symmetry.space_group_name_H-M   'P 1'
#
loop_
_entity.id
_entity.type
_entity.pdbx_description
1 polymer ?
#
loop_
_entity_poly.entity_id
_entity_poly.type
_entity_poly.pdbx_seq_one_letter_code
_entity_poly.pdbx_strand_id
1 'polypeptide(L)'
;MAFILTRINVGDYERWKPMFDQDAPGARSAAKGHRLLRNADAPNEVFILIEYSSANEARTGREKLLASGVLDRFDDKDAPKVLEEAEQVGY
;
A
#
# COMPACT_ATOMS: atom_id res chain seq x y z
N MET A 1 8.46 -10.96 -8.69
CA MET A 1 8.09 -9.99 -7.66
C MET A 1 6.60 -9.82 -7.58
N ALA A 2 6.09 -9.60 -6.40
CA ALA A 2 4.68 -9.35 -6.18
C ALA A 2 4.51 -8.07 -5.37
N PHE A 3 3.33 -7.49 -5.43
CA PHE A 3 3.06 -6.20 -4.81
C PHE A 3 1.68 -6.18 -4.18
N ILE A 4 1.51 -5.33 -3.18
CA ILE A 4 0.18 -4.86 -2.79
C ILE A 4 0.05 -3.43 -3.33
N LEU A 5 -1.04 -3.16 -4.05
CA LEU A 5 -1.38 -1.81 -4.49
C LEU A 5 -2.64 -1.37 -3.76
N THR A 6 -2.55 -0.23 -3.08
CA THR A 6 -3.68 0.40 -2.39
C THR A 6 -3.77 1.86 -2.80
N ARG A 7 -4.98 2.35 -3.06
CA ARG A 7 -5.25 3.76 -3.31
C ARG A 7 -6.11 4.30 -2.18
N ILE A 8 -5.71 5.41 -1.60
CA ILE A 8 -6.43 6.05 -0.50
C ILE A 8 -6.39 7.57 -0.69
N ASN A 9 -7.50 8.25 -0.48
CA ASN A 9 -7.48 9.68 -0.22
C ASN A 9 -7.25 9.86 1.28
N VAL A 10 -6.08 10.38 1.66
CA VAL A 10 -5.69 10.47 3.07
C VAL A 10 -6.14 11.76 3.73
N GLY A 11 -6.72 12.69 2.97
CA GLY A 11 -7.19 13.98 3.47
C GLY A 11 -6.06 14.98 3.76
N ASP A 12 -5.05 14.56 4.49
CA ASP A 12 -3.87 15.36 4.82
C ASP A 12 -2.65 14.43 4.86
N TYR A 13 -1.82 14.51 3.83
CA TYR A 13 -0.65 13.65 3.68
C TYR A 13 0.31 13.78 4.87
N GLU A 14 0.57 14.99 5.34
CA GLU A 14 1.54 15.24 6.40
C GLU A 14 1.09 14.63 7.74
N ARG A 15 -0.21 14.56 7.99
CA ARG A 15 -0.76 13.90 9.16
C ARG A 15 -0.79 12.39 9.02
N TRP A 16 -1.04 11.91 7.82
CA TRP A 16 -1.15 10.48 7.55
C TRP A 16 0.21 9.78 7.56
N LYS A 17 1.25 10.41 7.01
CA LYS A 17 2.55 9.78 6.79
C LYS A 17 3.17 9.18 8.06
N PRO A 18 3.18 9.87 9.22
CA PRO A 18 3.70 9.27 10.45
C PRO A 18 2.95 8.01 10.88
N MET A 19 1.64 7.94 10.63
CA MET A 19 0.83 6.75 10.93
C MET A 19 1.23 5.60 10.02
N PHE A 20 1.44 5.88 8.74
CA PHE A 20 1.90 4.88 7.79
C PHE A 20 3.26 4.32 8.20
N ASP A 21 4.18 5.16 8.64
CA ASP A 21 5.54 4.75 9.01
C ASP A 21 5.56 3.78 10.19
N GLN A 22 4.56 3.79 11.04
CA GLN A 22 4.47 2.89 12.20
C GLN A 22 4.16 1.45 11.82
N ASP A 23 3.59 1.20 10.61
CA ASP A 23 3.16 -0.12 10.17
C ASP A 23 2.36 -0.87 11.25
N ALA A 24 1.36 -0.19 11.84
CA ALA A 24 0.54 -0.78 12.89
C ALA A 24 -0.07 -2.14 12.52
N PRO A 25 -0.55 -2.37 11.26
CA PRO A 25 -1.02 -3.69 10.85
C PRO A 25 0.05 -4.77 10.77
N GLY A 26 1.33 -4.41 10.74
CA GLY A 26 2.40 -5.36 10.49
C GLY A 26 2.41 -5.93 9.07
N ALA A 27 1.70 -5.28 8.16
CA ALA A 27 1.55 -5.77 6.78
C ALA A 27 2.86 -5.76 6.01
N ARG A 28 3.81 -4.91 6.40
CA ARG A 28 5.09 -4.75 5.73
C ARG A 28 6.23 -5.54 6.37
N SER A 29 5.94 -6.41 7.34
CA SER A 29 6.98 -7.15 8.05
C SER A 29 7.81 -8.06 7.14
N ALA A 30 7.20 -8.62 6.09
CA ALA A 30 7.89 -9.43 5.09
C ALA A 30 8.20 -8.67 3.80
N ALA A 31 7.90 -7.37 3.74
CA ALA A 31 8.09 -6.58 2.53
C ALA A 31 9.56 -6.30 2.27
N LYS A 32 9.92 -6.22 0.99
CA LYS A 32 11.26 -5.82 0.55
C LYS A 32 11.42 -4.32 0.47
N GLY A 33 10.34 -3.58 0.28
CA GLY A 33 10.33 -2.15 0.16
C GLY A 33 8.96 -1.64 -0.20
N HIS A 34 8.84 -0.33 -0.30
CA HIS A 34 7.59 0.28 -0.75
C HIS A 34 7.86 1.58 -1.49
N ARG A 35 6.86 2.01 -2.25
CA ARG A 35 6.81 3.33 -2.87
C ARG A 35 5.51 4.00 -2.52
N LEU A 36 5.59 5.27 -2.19
CA LEU A 36 4.43 6.12 -2.02
C LEU A 36 4.38 7.08 -3.20
N LEU A 37 3.29 7.03 -3.95
CA LEU A 37 3.08 7.90 -5.10
C LEU A 37 1.87 8.76 -4.81
N ARG A 38 1.97 10.05 -5.10
CA ARG A 38 0.87 11.00 -4.92
C ARG A 38 0.40 11.43 -6.30
N ASN A 39 -0.92 11.55 -6.44
CA ASN A 39 -1.45 12.16 -7.65
C ASN A 39 -0.95 13.60 -7.73
N ALA A 40 -0.24 13.96 -8.80
CA ALA A 40 0.35 15.28 -8.95
C ALA A 40 -0.71 16.39 -8.97
N ASP A 41 -1.92 16.08 -9.42
CA ASP A 41 -3.03 17.04 -9.50
C ASP A 41 -3.95 16.99 -8.29
N ALA A 42 -3.81 15.97 -7.43
CA ALA A 42 -4.59 15.80 -6.21
C ALA A 42 -3.71 15.13 -5.14
N PRO A 43 -2.82 15.89 -4.48
CA PRO A 43 -1.71 15.31 -3.69
C PRO A 43 -2.12 14.56 -2.43
N ASN A 44 -3.40 14.60 -2.04
CA ASN A 44 -3.91 13.78 -0.94
C ASN A 44 -4.43 12.42 -1.42
N GLU A 45 -4.45 12.18 -2.72
CA GLU A 45 -4.66 10.85 -3.27
C GLU A 45 -3.32 10.13 -3.35
N VAL A 46 -3.18 9.08 -2.55
CA VAL A 46 -1.93 8.34 -2.39
C VAL A 46 -2.08 6.93 -2.92
N PHE A 47 -1.09 6.51 -3.69
CA PHE A 47 -0.95 5.14 -4.18
C PHE A 47 0.20 4.48 -3.43
N ILE A 48 -0.11 3.41 -2.71
CA ILE A 48 0.87 2.69 -1.90
C ILE A 48 1.21 1.41 -2.63
N LEU A 49 2.48 1.25 -3.01
CA LEU A 49 2.97 0.05 -3.68
C LEU A 49 4.00 -0.61 -2.78
N ILE A 50 3.65 -1.79 -2.24
CA ILE A 50 4.51 -2.54 -1.34
C ILE A 50 5.03 -3.78 -2.06
N GLU A 51 6.34 -3.98 -2.06
CA GLU A 51 6.99 -5.07 -2.78
C GLU A 51 7.26 -6.26 -1.86
N TYR A 52 6.96 -7.46 -2.37
CA TYR A 52 7.20 -8.74 -1.70
C TYR A 52 7.92 -9.71 -2.64
N SER A 53 8.54 -10.75 -2.07
CA SER A 53 9.22 -11.78 -2.86
C SER A 53 8.24 -12.66 -3.65
N SER A 54 7.04 -12.86 -3.11
CA SER A 54 6.05 -13.76 -3.72
C SER A 54 4.62 -13.23 -3.52
N ALA A 55 3.72 -13.74 -4.38
CA ALA A 55 2.29 -13.44 -4.25
C ALA A 55 1.73 -13.92 -2.91
N ASN A 56 2.21 -15.06 -2.39
CA ASN A 56 1.73 -15.57 -1.10
C ASN A 56 2.12 -14.65 0.06
N GLU A 57 3.32 -14.11 0.06
CA GLU A 57 3.72 -13.13 1.08
C GLU A 57 2.90 -11.85 0.96
N ALA A 58 2.63 -11.40 -0.26
CA ALA A 58 1.77 -10.24 -0.49
C ALA A 58 0.34 -10.49 -0.01
N ARG A 59 -0.21 -11.69 -0.25
CA ARG A 59 -1.55 -12.05 0.25
C ARG A 59 -1.60 -12.05 1.77
N THR A 60 -0.57 -12.56 2.43
CA THR A 60 -0.48 -12.53 3.89
C THR A 60 -0.44 -11.10 4.41
N GLY A 61 0.34 -10.23 3.78
CA GLY A 61 0.38 -8.82 4.12
C GLY A 61 -0.98 -8.14 3.94
N ARG A 62 -1.67 -8.45 2.85
CA ARG A 62 -3.03 -7.93 2.59
C ARG A 62 -4.01 -8.37 3.66
N GLU A 63 -3.95 -9.63 4.09
CA GLU A 63 -4.83 -10.12 5.16
C GLU A 63 -4.60 -9.37 6.46
N LYS A 64 -3.36 -9.14 6.84
CA LYS A 64 -3.03 -8.34 8.03
C LYS A 64 -3.56 -6.91 7.93
N LEU A 65 -3.41 -6.30 6.76
CA LEU A 65 -3.89 -4.95 6.50
C LEU A 65 -5.40 -4.86 6.65
N LEU A 66 -6.13 -5.79 6.04
CA LEU A 66 -7.59 -5.82 6.11
C LEU A 66 -8.08 -6.14 7.52
N ALA A 67 -7.45 -7.08 8.20
CA ALA A 67 -7.84 -7.48 9.56
C ALA A 67 -7.63 -6.36 10.58
N SER A 68 -6.67 -5.46 10.34
CA SER A 68 -6.40 -4.35 11.25
C SER A 68 -7.51 -3.30 11.29
N GLY A 69 -8.33 -3.22 10.23
CA GLY A 69 -9.37 -2.20 10.09
C GLY A 69 -8.84 -0.80 9.82
N VAL A 70 -7.53 -0.64 9.59
CA VAL A 70 -6.94 0.69 9.39
C VAL A 70 -7.48 1.39 8.14
N LEU A 71 -7.88 0.64 7.12
CA LEU A 71 -8.46 1.21 5.90
C LEU A 71 -9.89 1.70 6.09
N ASP A 72 -10.59 1.21 7.12
CA ASP A 72 -11.97 1.63 7.41
C ASP A 72 -12.08 3.10 7.80
N ARG A 73 -10.97 3.72 8.13
CA ARG A 73 -10.91 5.16 8.44
C ARG A 73 -11.10 6.06 7.22
N PHE A 74 -10.97 5.49 6.03
CA PHE A 74 -11.00 6.24 4.78
C PHE A 74 -12.22 5.84 3.97
N ASP A 75 -13.01 6.84 3.57
CA ASP A 75 -14.20 6.60 2.73
C ASP A 75 -13.83 6.49 1.26
N ASP A 76 -12.86 7.30 0.82
CA ASP A 76 -12.41 7.31 -0.57
C ASP A 76 -11.15 6.47 -0.71
N LYS A 77 -11.36 5.21 -1.04
CA LYS A 77 -10.29 4.23 -1.19
C LYS A 77 -10.68 3.13 -2.18
N ASP A 78 -9.67 2.45 -2.69
CA ASP A 78 -9.84 1.17 -3.38
C ASP A 78 -9.31 0.05 -2.47
N ALA A 79 -9.92 -1.12 -2.55
CA ALA A 79 -9.45 -2.28 -1.80
C ALA A 79 -8.03 -2.65 -2.24
N PRO A 80 -7.17 -3.11 -1.32
CA PRO A 80 -5.82 -3.51 -1.69
C PRO A 80 -5.83 -4.70 -2.63
N LYS A 81 -5.01 -4.62 -3.67
CA LYS A 81 -4.87 -5.66 -4.70
C LYS A 81 -3.49 -6.29 -4.62
N VAL A 82 -3.43 -7.59 -4.75
CA VAL A 82 -2.16 -8.30 -4.94
C VAL A 82 -1.87 -8.36 -6.44
N LEU A 83 -0.71 -7.86 -6.83
CA LEU A 83 -0.26 -7.80 -8.20
C LEU A 83 1.00 -8.63 -8.36
N GLU A 84 1.10 -9.33 -9.49
CA GLU A 84 2.32 -10.01 -9.87
C GLU A 84 2.97 -9.26 -11.03
N GLU A 85 4.31 -9.15 -10.98
CA GLU A 85 5.03 -8.48 -12.06
C GLU A 85 4.96 -9.34 -13.32
N ALA A 86 4.42 -8.77 -14.39
CA ALA A 86 4.35 -9.43 -15.69
C ALA A 86 5.54 -9.09 -16.57
N GLU A 87 6.03 -7.85 -16.46
CA GLU A 87 7.15 -7.38 -17.26
C GLU A 87 7.75 -6.12 -16.64
N GLN A 88 9.06 -5.99 -16.71
CA GLN A 88 9.76 -4.76 -16.35
C GLN A 88 10.83 -4.51 -17.40
N VAL A 89 10.75 -3.33 -18.02
CA VAL A 89 11.66 -2.93 -19.10
C VAL A 89 12.21 -1.53 -18.79
N GLY A 90 13.52 -1.36 -18.99
CA GLY A 90 14.15 -0.04 -18.93
C GLY A 90 14.19 0.61 -20.31
N TYR A 91 14.12 1.90 -20.35
CA TYR A 91 14.27 2.66 -21.58
C TYR A 91 15.50 3.56 -21.52
#